data_752c9ff15a25b53a217e3ff7a3b6f512
#
_entry.id   752c9ff15a25b53a217e3ff7a3b6f512
#
_cell.length_a   1.000
_cell.length_b   1.000
_cell.length_c   1.000
_cell.angle_alpha   90.00
_cell.angle_beta   90.00
_cell.angle_gamma   90.00
#
_symmetry.space_group_name_H-M   'P 1'
#
loop_
_entity.id
_entity.type
_entity.pdbx_description
1 polymer ?
#
loop_
_entity_poly.entity_id
_entity_poly.type
_entity_poly.pdbx_seq_one_letter_code
_entity_poly.pdbx_strand_id
1 'polypeptide(L)'
;KKDLPWGSLTGIRPTKIGYELIENGIDKTILREILMRDFFISAKKAKLVSDTINNQNCIIKNDHLVDIYINIPICPSRCSYCSFISSEYNAVEKIIPDYIQALIKEIRAMKKLIFDKALVVRTIYIGGGTPSVLSAQQLNQILDELSYPVNEFTVECGRADTITDEKLAVLKSHGVTRICINPQTFCKKTLKLIGRKVEPEQIFEKYVMALKYNFIVNMDFIAGLPGESLTTFKHTIN
;
A
#
# COMPACT_ATOMS: atom_id res chain seq x y z
N LYS A 1 -12.68 11.13 -32.44
CA LYS A 1 -13.06 10.70 -31.06
C LYS A 1 -11.91 9.88 -30.51
N LYS A 2 -11.30 10.28 -29.37
CA LYS A 2 -10.35 9.37 -28.67
C LYS A 2 -11.16 8.23 -28.09
N ASP A 3 -10.88 7.00 -28.49
CA ASP A 3 -11.43 5.81 -27.84
C ASP A 3 -10.88 5.76 -26.41
N LEU A 4 -11.76 5.89 -25.43
CA LEU A 4 -11.42 5.71 -24.04
C LEU A 4 -11.66 4.24 -23.65
N PRO A 5 -10.64 3.42 -23.44
CA PRO A 5 -10.81 1.99 -23.16
C PRO A 5 -11.69 1.69 -21.93
N TRP A 6 -11.73 2.63 -21.00
CA TRP A 6 -12.54 2.58 -19.79
C TRP A 6 -13.90 3.28 -19.92
N GLY A 7 -14.23 3.86 -21.09
CA GLY A 7 -15.49 4.57 -21.32
C GLY A 7 -15.80 5.60 -20.25
N SER A 8 -17.03 5.58 -19.73
CA SER A 8 -17.46 6.44 -18.63
C SER A 8 -16.84 6.09 -17.26
N LEU A 9 -16.18 4.96 -17.13
CA LEU A 9 -15.47 4.55 -15.90
C LEU A 9 -14.02 5.05 -15.82
N THR A 10 -13.61 5.93 -16.73
CA THR A 10 -12.27 6.53 -16.69
C THR A 10 -12.09 7.34 -15.40
N GLY A 11 -11.07 6.97 -14.58
CA GLY A 11 -10.80 7.60 -13.28
C GLY A 11 -11.63 7.07 -12.09
N ILE A 12 -12.47 6.07 -12.32
CA ILE A 12 -13.26 5.40 -11.29
C ILE A 12 -12.70 3.97 -11.08
N ARG A 13 -12.94 3.38 -9.91
CA ARG A 13 -12.63 1.96 -9.66
C ARG A 13 -13.67 1.05 -10.32
N PRO A 14 -13.39 0.45 -11.50
CA PRO A 14 -14.41 -0.27 -12.26
C PRO A 14 -14.93 -1.51 -11.54
N THR A 15 -14.10 -2.18 -10.72
CA THR A 15 -14.51 -3.34 -9.94
C THR A 15 -15.55 -2.98 -8.89
N LYS A 16 -15.52 -1.77 -8.30
CA LYS A 16 -16.55 -1.31 -7.37
C LYS A 16 -17.92 -1.28 -8.04
N ILE A 17 -18.01 -0.71 -9.22
CA ILE A 17 -19.26 -0.67 -10.01
C ILE A 17 -19.71 -2.11 -10.35
N GLY A 18 -18.79 -2.98 -10.74
CA GLY A 18 -19.12 -4.38 -11.00
C GLY A 18 -19.67 -5.11 -9.77
N TYR A 19 -19.14 -4.86 -8.59
CA TYR A 19 -19.69 -5.42 -7.34
C TYR A 19 -21.08 -4.84 -7.02
N GLU A 20 -21.27 -3.54 -7.14
CA GLU A 20 -22.57 -2.89 -6.92
C GLU A 20 -23.64 -3.46 -7.86
N LEU A 21 -23.31 -3.70 -9.13
CA LEU A 21 -24.24 -4.34 -10.09
C LEU A 21 -24.61 -5.77 -9.65
N ILE A 22 -23.65 -6.56 -9.24
CA ILE A 22 -23.90 -7.94 -8.76
C ILE A 22 -24.76 -7.94 -7.49
N GLU A 23 -24.48 -7.04 -6.55
CA GLU A 23 -25.27 -6.88 -5.31
C GLU A 23 -26.72 -6.47 -5.59
N ASN A 24 -26.94 -5.70 -6.65
CA ASN A 24 -28.27 -5.33 -7.14
C ASN A 24 -28.93 -6.41 -8.02
N GLY A 25 -28.40 -7.64 -8.00
CA GLY A 25 -29.03 -8.80 -8.64
C GLY A 25 -28.62 -9.06 -10.10
N ILE A 26 -27.59 -8.35 -10.61
CA ILE A 26 -27.05 -8.64 -11.94
C ILE A 26 -26.25 -9.95 -11.91
N ASP A 27 -26.64 -10.87 -12.80
CA ASP A 27 -25.87 -12.11 -12.97
C ASP A 27 -24.47 -11.84 -13.51
N LYS A 28 -23.48 -12.54 -12.94
CA LYS A 28 -22.06 -12.39 -13.33
C LYS A 28 -21.81 -12.73 -14.80
N THR A 29 -22.64 -13.58 -15.40
CA THR A 29 -22.51 -13.97 -16.82
C THR A 29 -22.77 -12.81 -17.77
N ILE A 30 -23.70 -11.92 -17.43
CA ILE A 30 -24.08 -10.75 -18.25
C ILE A 30 -23.35 -9.46 -17.84
N LEU A 31 -22.55 -9.51 -16.76
CA LEU A 31 -21.82 -8.33 -16.26
C LEU A 31 -20.99 -7.65 -17.38
N ARG A 32 -20.31 -8.43 -18.21
CA ARG A 32 -19.48 -7.89 -19.30
C ARG A 32 -20.32 -7.12 -20.32
N GLU A 33 -21.49 -7.62 -20.66
CA GLU A 33 -22.40 -7.00 -21.61
C GLU A 33 -22.90 -5.66 -21.08
N ILE A 34 -23.30 -5.62 -19.80
CA ILE A 34 -23.74 -4.38 -19.12
C ILE A 34 -22.62 -3.36 -19.08
N LEU A 35 -21.40 -3.78 -18.68
CA LEU A 35 -20.25 -2.88 -18.62
C LEU A 35 -19.92 -2.27 -20.00
N MET A 36 -20.06 -3.05 -21.08
CA MET A 36 -19.84 -2.56 -22.44
C MET A 36 -20.98 -1.66 -22.92
N ARG A 37 -22.23 -2.05 -22.67
CA ARG A 37 -23.43 -1.34 -23.16
C ARG A 37 -23.65 -0.02 -22.42
N ASP A 38 -23.62 -0.06 -21.09
CA ASP A 38 -24.08 1.07 -20.26
C ASP A 38 -22.93 2.01 -19.86
N PHE A 39 -21.72 1.48 -19.76
CA PHE A 39 -20.52 2.24 -19.39
C PHE A 39 -19.54 2.46 -20.54
N PHE A 40 -19.85 1.92 -21.73
CA PHE A 40 -19.05 2.11 -22.96
C PHE A 40 -17.59 1.69 -22.82
N ILE A 41 -17.28 0.72 -21.94
CA ILE A 41 -15.91 0.21 -21.81
C ILE A 41 -15.60 -0.81 -22.92
N SER A 42 -14.32 -0.92 -23.28
CA SER A 42 -13.92 -1.88 -24.31
C SER A 42 -14.08 -3.32 -23.82
N ALA A 43 -14.33 -4.28 -24.75
CA ALA A 43 -14.49 -5.70 -24.42
C ALA A 43 -13.29 -6.25 -23.61
N LYS A 44 -12.06 -5.82 -23.94
CA LYS A 44 -10.85 -6.20 -23.21
C LYS A 44 -10.88 -5.74 -21.75
N LYS A 45 -11.37 -4.54 -21.50
CA LYS A 45 -11.48 -3.97 -20.15
C LYS A 45 -12.66 -4.57 -19.38
N ALA A 46 -13.80 -4.81 -20.03
CA ALA A 46 -14.92 -5.52 -19.43
C ALA A 46 -14.53 -6.93 -18.97
N LYS A 47 -13.77 -7.66 -19.82
CA LYS A 47 -13.19 -8.96 -19.43
C LYS A 47 -12.29 -8.83 -18.21
N LEU A 48 -11.36 -7.86 -18.21
CA LEU A 48 -10.46 -7.62 -17.07
C LEU A 48 -11.21 -7.35 -15.78
N VAL A 49 -12.25 -6.52 -15.79
CA VAL A 49 -13.08 -6.24 -14.61
C VAL A 49 -13.74 -7.52 -14.11
N SER A 50 -14.38 -8.28 -15.00
CA SER A 50 -15.07 -9.52 -14.65
C SER A 50 -14.10 -10.58 -14.08
N ASP A 51 -12.94 -10.76 -14.70
CA ASP A 51 -11.92 -11.71 -14.24
C ASP A 51 -11.36 -11.29 -12.87
N THR A 52 -11.13 -9.99 -12.67
CA THR A 52 -10.68 -9.45 -11.37
C THR A 52 -11.72 -9.71 -10.27
N ILE A 53 -12.98 -9.43 -10.52
CA ILE A 53 -14.08 -9.68 -9.57
C ILE A 53 -14.15 -11.17 -9.22
N ASN A 54 -14.05 -12.06 -10.21
CA ASN A 54 -14.08 -13.50 -9.97
C ASN A 54 -12.90 -13.98 -9.11
N ASN A 55 -11.71 -13.43 -9.34
CA ASN A 55 -10.52 -13.76 -8.55
C ASN A 55 -10.57 -13.18 -7.13
N GLN A 56 -11.28 -12.07 -6.94
CA GLN A 56 -11.47 -11.45 -5.62
C GLN A 56 -12.59 -12.07 -4.78
N ASN A 57 -13.42 -12.94 -5.36
CA ASN A 57 -14.55 -13.56 -4.65
C ASN A 57 -14.15 -14.37 -3.40
N CYS A 58 -12.92 -14.88 -3.34
CA CYS A 58 -12.39 -15.58 -2.16
C CYS A 58 -12.03 -14.64 -0.99
N ILE A 59 -11.97 -13.32 -1.25
CA ILE A 59 -11.56 -12.29 -0.26
C ILE A 59 -12.79 -11.66 0.42
N ILE A 60 -14.00 -12.21 0.22
CA ILE A 60 -15.26 -11.48 0.28
C ILE A 60 -15.86 -11.20 1.64
N LYS A 61 -16.69 -10.21 1.52
CA LYS A 61 -17.76 -9.64 2.33
C LYS A 61 -18.34 -10.59 3.37
N ASN A 62 -17.90 -10.35 4.56
CA ASN A 62 -18.61 -10.72 5.76
C ASN A 62 -18.72 -9.42 6.56
N ASP A 63 -19.91 -8.99 6.90
CA ASP A 63 -20.18 -7.73 7.61
C ASP A 63 -19.51 -7.67 9.00
N HIS A 64 -19.01 -8.80 9.48
CA HIS A 64 -18.24 -8.90 10.72
C HIS A 64 -16.72 -8.78 10.50
N LEU A 65 -16.23 -8.78 9.24
CA LEU A 65 -14.80 -8.64 8.93
C LEU A 65 -14.44 -7.18 8.70
N VAL A 66 -13.34 -6.75 9.31
CA VAL A 66 -12.79 -5.41 9.11
C VAL A 66 -11.31 -5.49 8.79
N ASP A 67 -10.85 -4.53 8.01
CA ASP A 67 -9.43 -4.28 7.75
C ASP A 67 -9.03 -2.98 8.46
N ILE A 68 -7.86 -2.99 9.11
CA ILE A 68 -7.33 -1.81 9.79
C ILE A 68 -6.30 -1.15 8.88
N TYR A 69 -6.50 0.14 8.61
CA TYR A 69 -5.49 0.98 7.96
C TYR A 69 -5.00 2.06 8.92
N ILE A 70 -3.67 2.12 9.12
CA ILE A 70 -3.01 3.14 9.92
C ILE A 70 -2.16 4.00 9.01
N ASN A 71 -2.39 5.30 9.06
CA ASN A 71 -1.67 6.27 8.25
C ASN A 71 -0.54 6.92 9.06
N ILE A 72 0.71 6.81 8.60
CA ILE A 72 1.87 7.54 9.12
C ILE A 72 2.28 8.59 8.08
N PRO A 73 1.75 9.82 8.13
CA PRO A 73 1.94 10.84 7.10
C PRO A 73 3.30 11.54 7.21
N ILE A 74 4.38 10.79 7.40
CA ILE A 74 5.73 11.31 7.61
C ILE A 74 6.68 10.61 6.65
N CYS A 75 7.53 11.37 5.95
CA CYS A 75 8.59 10.86 5.09
C CYS A 75 9.95 11.46 5.47
N PRO A 76 11.07 10.80 5.17
CA PRO A 76 12.39 11.40 5.39
C PRO A 76 12.63 12.62 4.50
N SER A 77 12.06 12.65 3.30
CA SER A 77 12.03 13.76 2.36
C SER A 77 10.92 13.56 1.34
N ARG A 78 10.47 14.63 0.69
CA ARG A 78 9.42 14.56 -0.33
C ARG A 78 9.99 14.18 -1.69
N CYS A 79 9.45 13.13 -2.31
CA CYS A 79 9.78 12.77 -3.70
C CYS A 79 9.03 13.68 -4.68
N SER A 80 9.66 14.08 -5.79
CA SER A 80 9.10 15.05 -6.75
C SER A 80 7.78 14.60 -7.40
N TYR A 81 7.55 13.31 -7.53
CA TYR A 81 6.33 12.73 -8.11
C TYR A 81 5.20 12.50 -7.10
N CYS A 82 5.49 12.62 -5.79
CA CYS A 82 4.55 12.17 -4.76
C CYS A 82 3.43 13.17 -4.55
N SER A 83 2.19 12.68 -4.68
CA SER A 83 0.96 13.43 -4.41
C SER A 83 0.38 13.18 -3.02
N PHE A 84 0.96 12.29 -2.23
CA PHE A 84 0.47 11.98 -0.90
C PHE A 84 0.67 13.16 0.05
N ILE A 85 -0.30 13.34 0.94
CA ILE A 85 -0.21 14.33 2.01
C ILE A 85 0.75 13.77 3.05
N SER A 86 1.96 14.30 3.10
CA SER A 86 2.97 13.90 4.09
C SER A 86 3.84 15.09 4.46
N SER A 87 4.36 15.06 5.69
CA SER A 87 5.34 16.00 6.21
C SER A 87 6.74 15.41 6.16
N GLU A 88 7.75 16.25 5.96
CA GLU A 88 9.14 15.81 6.11
C GLU A 88 9.50 15.64 7.58
N TYR A 89 10.21 14.57 7.91
CA TYR A 89 10.56 14.20 9.28
C TYR A 89 11.17 15.38 10.06
N ASN A 90 12.16 16.05 9.48
CA ASN A 90 12.85 17.17 10.16
C ASN A 90 11.94 18.36 10.49
N ALA A 91 10.86 18.55 9.73
CA ALA A 91 9.90 19.63 9.99
C ALA A 91 8.95 19.31 11.15
N VAL A 92 8.74 18.02 11.44
CA VAL A 92 7.76 17.56 12.43
C VAL A 92 8.37 16.77 13.59
N GLU A 93 9.67 16.59 13.63
CA GLU A 93 10.38 15.77 14.61
C GLU A 93 9.94 16.03 16.06
N LYS A 94 9.78 17.31 16.41
CA LYS A 94 9.40 17.72 17.78
C LYS A 94 7.99 17.30 18.18
N ILE A 95 7.09 17.11 17.23
CA ILE A 95 5.70 16.74 17.49
C ILE A 95 5.43 15.25 17.29
N ILE A 96 6.41 14.47 16.79
CA ILE A 96 6.26 13.01 16.59
C ILE A 96 5.86 12.30 17.89
N PRO A 97 6.45 12.57 19.07
CA PRO A 97 6.02 11.92 20.29
C PRO A 97 4.53 12.15 20.61
N ASP A 98 4.05 13.36 20.47
CA ASP A 98 2.64 13.71 20.71
C ASP A 98 1.71 13.06 19.66
N TYR A 99 2.15 13.04 18.40
CA TYR A 99 1.45 12.33 17.32
C TYR A 99 1.30 10.84 17.63
N ILE A 100 2.35 10.18 18.11
CA ILE A 100 2.32 8.75 18.46
C ILE A 100 1.34 8.52 19.62
N GLN A 101 1.35 9.36 20.65
CA GLN A 101 0.41 9.24 21.76
C GLN A 101 -1.05 9.43 21.31
N ALA A 102 -1.30 10.38 20.41
CA ALA A 102 -2.61 10.60 19.83
C ALA A 102 -3.05 9.37 18.99
N LEU A 103 -2.17 8.83 18.16
CA LEU A 103 -2.42 7.63 17.35
C LEU A 103 -2.71 6.40 18.24
N ILE A 104 -1.94 6.19 19.30
CA ILE A 104 -2.19 5.11 20.26
C ILE A 104 -3.57 5.25 20.90
N LYS A 105 -3.95 6.47 21.29
CA LYS A 105 -5.29 6.74 21.85
C LYS A 105 -6.39 6.41 20.83
N GLU A 106 -6.21 6.74 19.57
CA GLU A 106 -7.14 6.42 18.49
C GLU A 106 -7.22 4.90 18.25
N ILE A 107 -6.08 4.19 18.23
CA ILE A 107 -6.04 2.74 18.12
C ILE A 107 -6.80 2.07 19.27
N ARG A 108 -6.63 2.54 20.50
CA ARG A 108 -7.37 2.02 21.66
C ARG A 108 -8.86 2.24 21.56
N ALA A 109 -9.29 3.40 21.06
CA ALA A 109 -10.71 3.67 20.80
C ALA A 109 -11.28 2.75 19.71
N MET A 110 -10.52 2.54 18.64
CA MET A 110 -10.86 1.58 17.58
C MET A 110 -10.96 0.15 18.12
N LYS A 111 -10.02 -0.30 18.96
CA LYS A 111 -10.07 -1.64 19.61
C LYS A 111 -11.37 -1.82 20.39
N LYS A 112 -11.77 -0.80 21.14
CA LYS A 112 -13.03 -0.83 21.88
C LYS A 112 -14.23 -0.96 20.93
N LEU A 113 -14.27 -0.20 19.84
CA LEU A 113 -15.33 -0.27 18.84
C LEU A 113 -15.41 -1.66 18.18
N ILE A 114 -14.27 -2.25 17.83
CA ILE A 114 -14.17 -3.60 17.26
C ILE A 114 -14.76 -4.64 18.24
N PHE A 115 -14.38 -4.54 19.50
CA PHE A 115 -14.89 -5.40 20.55
C PHE A 115 -16.41 -5.22 20.77
N ASP A 116 -16.88 -4.00 20.96
CA ASP A 116 -18.29 -3.67 21.23
C ASP A 116 -19.23 -4.14 20.10
N LYS A 117 -18.72 -4.19 18.85
CA LYS A 117 -19.48 -4.64 17.69
C LYS A 117 -19.20 -6.08 17.27
N ALA A 118 -18.45 -6.84 18.06
CA ALA A 118 -18.04 -8.21 17.75
C ALA A 118 -17.45 -8.38 16.34
N LEU A 119 -16.62 -7.42 15.91
CA LEU A 119 -15.96 -7.46 14.62
C LEU A 119 -14.68 -8.29 14.68
N VAL A 120 -14.31 -8.89 13.56
CA VAL A 120 -13.08 -9.68 13.40
C VAL A 120 -12.13 -8.94 12.48
N VAL A 121 -10.90 -8.67 12.96
CA VAL A 121 -9.86 -8.05 12.15
C VAL A 121 -9.27 -9.08 11.20
N ARG A 122 -9.36 -8.82 9.90
CA ARG A 122 -8.86 -9.70 8.85
C ARG A 122 -7.43 -9.35 8.46
N THR A 123 -7.14 -8.07 8.25
CA THR A 123 -5.82 -7.57 7.86
C THR A 123 -5.48 -6.26 8.56
N ILE A 124 -4.18 -5.99 8.68
CA ILE A 124 -3.65 -4.70 9.15
C ILE A 124 -2.69 -4.17 8.10
N TYR A 125 -2.83 -2.88 7.80
CA TYR A 125 -1.96 -2.19 6.87
C TYR A 125 -1.50 -0.85 7.48
N ILE A 126 -0.19 -0.69 7.65
CA ILE A 126 0.42 0.57 8.09
C ILE A 126 1.13 1.19 6.90
N GLY A 127 0.63 2.33 6.45
CA GLY A 127 1.10 3.00 5.25
C GLY A 127 1.09 4.52 5.37
N GLY A 128 0.95 5.19 4.24
CA GLY A 128 0.83 6.65 4.13
C GLY A 128 2.06 7.31 3.53
N GLY A 129 2.91 7.91 4.33
CA GLY A 129 4.20 8.45 3.89
C GLY A 129 5.28 7.36 3.85
N THR A 130 5.94 7.16 4.96
CA THR A 130 6.97 6.11 5.13
C THR A 130 6.99 5.68 6.60
N PRO A 131 6.20 4.69 7.02
CA PRO A 131 6.14 4.24 8.42
C PRO A 131 7.49 3.94 9.05
N SER A 132 8.42 3.37 8.27
CA SER A 132 9.79 3.08 8.71
C SER A 132 10.67 4.32 8.97
N VAL A 133 10.16 5.55 8.76
CA VAL A 133 10.84 6.78 9.20
C VAL A 133 10.89 6.88 10.72
N LEU A 134 9.91 6.30 11.41
CA LEU A 134 9.88 6.22 12.85
C LEU A 134 11.03 5.34 13.39
N SER A 135 11.48 5.61 14.62
CA SER A 135 12.46 4.77 15.29
C SER A 135 11.89 3.38 15.62
N ALA A 136 12.76 2.40 15.88
CA ALA A 136 12.34 1.07 16.31
C ALA A 136 11.48 1.12 17.59
N GLN A 137 11.85 1.96 18.55
CA GLN A 137 11.07 2.18 19.77
C GLN A 137 9.69 2.77 19.49
N GLN A 138 9.60 3.76 18.59
CA GLN A 138 8.32 4.38 18.20
C GLN A 138 7.41 3.40 17.46
N LEU A 139 7.98 2.59 16.55
CA LEU A 139 7.25 1.51 15.90
C LEU A 139 6.74 0.49 16.90
N ASN A 140 7.59 0.07 17.86
CA ASN A 140 7.21 -0.86 18.93
C ASN A 140 5.99 -0.35 19.70
N GLN A 141 5.99 0.92 20.13
CA GLN A 141 4.86 1.52 20.86
C GLN A 141 3.52 1.44 20.11
N ILE A 142 3.54 1.64 18.80
CA ILE A 142 2.35 1.55 17.96
C ILE A 142 1.93 0.09 17.78
N LEU A 143 2.88 -0.79 17.52
CA LEU A 143 2.65 -2.20 17.23
C LEU A 143 2.17 -2.99 18.45
N ASP A 144 2.60 -2.62 19.67
CA ASP A 144 2.11 -3.19 20.94
C ASP A 144 0.58 -3.08 21.07
N GLU A 145 -0.02 -2.08 20.45
CA GLU A 145 -1.47 -1.89 20.46
C GLU A 145 -2.21 -2.74 19.41
N LEU A 146 -1.50 -3.42 18.50
CA LEU A 146 -2.09 -4.08 17.31
C LEU A 146 -2.00 -5.62 17.37
N SER A 147 -2.16 -6.19 18.55
CA SER A 147 -2.12 -7.64 18.74
C SER A 147 -3.43 -8.30 18.28
N TYR A 148 -3.51 -8.64 16.99
CA TYR A 148 -4.63 -9.37 16.38
C TYR A 148 -4.12 -10.59 15.61
N PRO A 149 -4.82 -11.73 15.65
CA PRO A 149 -4.53 -12.88 14.79
C PRO A 149 -5.04 -12.59 13.36
N VAL A 150 -4.21 -11.94 12.55
CA VAL A 150 -4.57 -11.54 11.19
C VAL A 150 -3.91 -12.41 10.12
N ASN A 151 -4.56 -12.51 8.95
CA ASN A 151 -4.02 -13.25 7.81
C ASN A 151 -2.86 -12.51 7.13
N GLU A 152 -2.91 -11.18 7.12
CA GLU A 152 -1.86 -10.33 6.56
C GLU A 152 -1.67 -9.09 7.43
N PHE A 153 -0.42 -8.83 7.80
CA PHE A 153 0.00 -7.59 8.43
C PHE A 153 1.10 -6.97 7.57
N THR A 154 0.75 -5.88 6.90
CA THR A 154 1.65 -5.17 5.99
C THR A 154 2.14 -3.86 6.60
N VAL A 155 3.43 -3.57 6.46
CA VAL A 155 4.03 -2.27 6.81
C VAL A 155 4.83 -1.72 5.64
N GLU A 156 4.54 -0.48 5.25
CA GLU A 156 5.31 0.20 4.21
C GLU A 156 6.66 0.69 4.75
N CYS A 157 7.73 0.04 4.29
CA CYS A 157 9.11 0.48 4.46
C CYS A 157 9.62 1.08 3.14
N GLY A 158 8.80 1.93 2.51
CA GLY A 158 8.92 2.38 1.11
C GLY A 158 10.23 3.11 0.76
N ARG A 159 11.04 3.45 1.74
CA ARG A 159 12.33 4.12 1.62
C ARG A 159 13.45 3.26 2.20
N ALA A 160 14.31 2.73 1.37
CA ALA A 160 15.42 1.86 1.79
C ALA A 160 16.35 2.54 2.83
N ASP A 161 16.54 3.86 2.72
CA ASP A 161 17.32 4.67 3.64
C ASP A 161 16.74 4.73 5.08
N THR A 162 15.50 4.30 5.29
CA THR A 162 14.88 4.25 6.62
C THR A 162 14.89 2.87 7.27
N ILE A 163 15.30 1.83 6.54
CA ILE A 163 15.30 0.43 7.00
C ILE A 163 16.57 0.11 7.79
N THR A 164 16.40 -0.40 9.00
CA THR A 164 17.47 -0.93 9.85
C THR A 164 17.14 -2.34 10.31
N ASP A 165 18.16 -3.11 10.69
CA ASP A 165 17.97 -4.47 11.20
C ASP A 165 17.10 -4.48 12.47
N GLU A 166 17.31 -3.53 13.37
CA GLU A 166 16.52 -3.34 14.59
C GLU A 166 15.03 -3.14 14.29
N LYS A 167 14.69 -2.29 13.29
CA LYS A 167 13.30 -2.07 12.88
C LYS A 167 12.68 -3.33 12.30
N LEU A 168 13.41 -4.07 11.46
CA LEU A 168 12.91 -5.33 10.90
C LEU A 168 12.67 -6.37 12.00
N ALA A 169 13.54 -6.44 13.01
CA ALA A 169 13.34 -7.31 14.18
C ALA A 169 12.06 -6.94 14.95
N VAL A 170 11.82 -5.65 15.19
CA VAL A 170 10.58 -5.16 15.83
C VAL A 170 9.35 -5.50 14.99
N LEU A 171 9.37 -5.24 13.70
CA LEU A 171 8.25 -5.59 12.82
C LEU A 171 7.95 -7.10 12.87
N LYS A 172 9.00 -7.91 12.83
CA LYS A 172 8.86 -9.38 12.87
C LYS A 172 8.31 -9.88 14.20
N SER A 173 8.77 -9.35 15.32
CA SER A 173 8.30 -9.75 16.66
C SER A 173 6.81 -9.45 16.88
N HIS A 174 6.24 -8.48 16.16
CA HIS A 174 4.82 -8.13 16.21
C HIS A 174 3.97 -8.82 15.13
N GLY A 175 4.49 -9.84 14.47
CA GLY A 175 3.71 -10.63 13.50
C GLY A 175 3.51 -9.96 12.14
N VAL A 176 4.28 -8.93 11.80
CA VAL A 176 4.27 -8.37 10.44
C VAL A 176 4.68 -9.48 9.47
N THR A 177 3.87 -9.70 8.43
CA THR A 177 4.08 -10.75 7.43
C THR A 177 4.66 -10.21 6.13
N ARG A 178 4.30 -8.96 5.78
CA ARG A 178 4.71 -8.30 4.53
C ARG A 178 5.30 -6.92 4.81
N ILE A 179 6.32 -6.57 4.09
CA ILE A 179 6.82 -5.19 4.01
C ILE A 179 6.89 -4.72 2.55
N CYS A 180 6.81 -3.41 2.34
CA CYS A 180 7.02 -2.82 1.03
C CYS A 180 8.38 -2.11 1.01
N ILE A 181 9.24 -2.44 0.06
CA ILE A 181 10.46 -1.70 -0.23
C ILE A 181 10.29 -1.15 -1.65
N ASN A 182 10.09 0.16 -1.79
CA ASN A 182 9.67 0.76 -3.06
C ASN A 182 10.86 1.47 -3.76
N PRO A 183 11.60 0.79 -4.63
CA PRO A 183 12.70 1.40 -5.38
C PRO A 183 12.23 2.54 -6.26
N GLN A 184 11.09 2.38 -6.91
CA GLN A 184 10.54 3.19 -8.01
C GLN A 184 11.35 3.04 -9.30
N THR A 185 12.66 3.00 -9.21
CA THR A 185 13.62 2.71 -10.28
C THR A 185 14.95 2.26 -9.69
N PHE A 186 15.74 1.53 -10.44
CA PHE A 186 17.16 1.26 -10.13
C PHE A 186 18.12 2.17 -10.91
N CYS A 187 17.61 3.14 -11.69
CA CYS A 187 18.44 4.12 -12.36
C CYS A 187 18.93 5.20 -11.38
N LYS A 188 20.21 5.16 -11.01
CA LYS A 188 20.85 6.12 -10.10
C LYS A 188 20.60 7.59 -10.47
N LYS A 189 20.64 7.92 -11.77
CA LYS A 189 20.38 9.27 -12.26
C LYS A 189 18.94 9.70 -11.98
N THR A 190 17.98 8.81 -12.21
CA THR A 190 16.58 9.06 -11.97
C THR A 190 16.27 9.13 -10.47
N LEU A 191 16.87 8.27 -9.64
CA LEU A 191 16.73 8.35 -8.17
C LEU A 191 17.10 9.74 -7.65
N LYS A 192 18.23 10.30 -8.11
CA LYS A 192 18.62 11.67 -7.75
C LYS A 192 17.61 12.72 -8.23
N LEU A 193 17.12 12.58 -9.46
CA LEU A 193 16.15 13.51 -10.06
C LEU A 193 14.81 13.53 -9.31
N ILE A 194 14.36 12.38 -8.81
CA ILE A 194 13.11 12.28 -8.05
C ILE A 194 13.28 12.56 -6.55
N GLY A 195 14.46 12.99 -6.12
CA GLY A 195 14.74 13.38 -4.72
C GLY A 195 15.02 12.22 -3.78
N ARG A 196 15.41 11.05 -4.29
CA ARG A 196 15.81 9.90 -3.48
C ARG A 196 17.34 9.84 -3.34
N LYS A 197 17.82 10.00 -2.11
CA LYS A 197 19.27 9.98 -1.78
C LYS A 197 19.68 8.56 -1.39
N VAL A 198 19.47 7.60 -2.28
CA VAL A 198 19.81 6.18 -2.08
C VAL A 198 20.45 5.62 -3.34
N GLU A 199 21.42 4.76 -3.18
CA GLU A 199 22.04 4.04 -4.30
C GLU A 199 21.30 2.72 -4.55
N PRO A 200 21.23 2.22 -5.79
CA PRO A 200 20.57 0.94 -6.11
C PRO A 200 21.05 -0.23 -5.27
N GLU A 201 22.35 -0.31 -5.01
CA GLU A 201 22.99 -1.37 -4.19
C GLU A 201 22.45 -1.37 -2.77
N GLN A 202 22.21 -0.20 -2.17
CA GLN A 202 21.65 -0.08 -0.83
C GLN A 202 20.19 -0.60 -0.79
N ILE A 203 19.42 -0.39 -1.85
CA ILE A 203 18.05 -0.93 -1.94
C ILE A 203 18.10 -2.46 -1.94
N PHE A 204 19.02 -3.04 -2.72
CA PHE A 204 19.20 -4.49 -2.77
C PHE A 204 19.68 -5.07 -1.44
N GLU A 205 20.60 -4.40 -0.76
CA GLU A 205 21.06 -4.78 0.59
C GLU A 205 19.87 -4.84 1.58
N LYS A 206 18.98 -3.84 1.56
CA LYS A 206 17.79 -3.83 2.42
C LYS A 206 16.79 -4.92 2.07
N TYR A 207 16.66 -5.24 0.79
CA TYR A 207 15.87 -6.39 0.35
C TYR A 207 16.42 -7.71 0.90
N VAL A 208 17.72 -7.96 0.73
CA VAL A 208 18.38 -9.17 1.27
C VAL A 208 18.28 -9.23 2.79
N MET A 209 18.41 -8.10 3.49
CA MET A 209 18.21 -8.00 4.93
C MET A 209 16.79 -8.41 5.33
N ALA A 210 15.77 -7.93 4.62
CA ALA A 210 14.37 -8.27 4.88
C ALA A 210 14.06 -9.75 4.68
N LEU A 211 14.67 -10.40 3.69
CA LEU A 211 14.50 -11.84 3.45
C LEU A 211 14.98 -12.70 4.62
N LYS A 212 15.99 -12.27 5.38
CA LYS A 212 16.47 -12.99 6.58
C LYS A 212 15.40 -13.11 7.66
N TYR A 213 14.43 -12.19 7.68
CA TYR A 213 13.29 -12.20 8.60
C TYR A 213 12.07 -12.94 8.03
N ASN A 214 12.19 -13.58 6.86
CA ASN A 214 11.07 -14.25 6.17
C ASN A 214 9.86 -13.33 5.94
N PHE A 215 10.08 -12.07 5.58
CA PHE A 215 9.03 -11.20 5.09
C PHE A 215 8.68 -11.53 3.64
N ILE A 216 7.40 -11.40 3.30
CA ILE A 216 6.99 -11.19 1.92
C ILE A 216 7.36 -9.75 1.58
N VAL A 217 8.19 -9.55 0.56
CA VAL A 217 8.62 -8.21 0.15
C VAL A 217 7.89 -7.80 -1.12
N ASN A 218 7.12 -6.70 -1.04
CA ASN A 218 6.55 -6.03 -2.19
C ASN A 218 7.47 -4.91 -2.66
N MET A 219 7.60 -4.75 -3.97
CA MET A 219 8.38 -3.65 -4.56
C MET A 219 7.53 -2.90 -5.59
N ASP A 220 7.48 -1.57 -5.47
CA ASP A 220 6.81 -0.72 -6.43
C ASP A 220 7.81 -0.05 -7.37
N PHE A 221 7.44 0.00 -8.64
CA PHE A 221 8.19 0.66 -9.70
C PHE A 221 7.28 1.62 -10.47
N ILE A 222 7.84 2.75 -10.91
CA ILE A 222 7.10 3.74 -11.68
C ILE A 222 7.64 3.76 -13.10
N ALA A 223 6.80 3.42 -14.07
CA ALA A 223 7.10 3.57 -15.47
C ALA A 223 6.92 5.04 -15.92
N GLY A 224 7.87 5.56 -16.64
CA GLY A 224 7.80 6.91 -17.21
C GLY A 224 8.23 8.03 -16.25
N LEU A 225 9.14 7.75 -15.32
CA LEU A 225 9.78 8.76 -14.50
C LEU A 225 10.55 9.75 -15.38
N PRO A 226 10.70 11.03 -14.96
CA PRO A 226 11.43 12.04 -15.70
C PRO A 226 12.85 11.58 -16.02
N GLY A 227 13.25 11.69 -17.30
CA GLY A 227 14.57 11.30 -17.78
C GLY A 227 14.76 9.79 -18.00
N GLU A 228 13.75 8.94 -17.79
CA GLU A 228 13.79 7.52 -18.11
C GLU A 228 13.30 7.22 -19.54
N SER A 229 14.03 6.33 -20.20
CA SER A 229 13.63 5.68 -21.44
C SER A 229 12.97 4.34 -21.17
N LEU A 230 12.26 3.79 -22.17
CA LEU A 230 11.75 2.42 -22.12
C LEU A 230 12.87 1.40 -21.85
N THR A 231 14.05 1.61 -22.40
CA THR A 231 15.22 0.74 -22.18
C THR A 231 15.66 0.78 -20.73
N THR A 232 15.76 1.98 -20.13
CA THR A 232 16.11 2.14 -18.71
C THR A 232 15.10 1.46 -17.80
N PHE A 233 13.80 1.64 -18.08
CA PHE A 233 12.75 0.98 -17.30
C PHE A 233 12.78 -0.54 -17.43
N LYS A 234 12.99 -1.07 -18.66
CA LYS A 234 13.17 -2.53 -18.86
C LYS A 234 14.34 -3.08 -18.05
N HIS A 235 15.45 -2.33 -17.96
CA HIS A 235 16.59 -2.75 -17.14
C HIS A 235 16.27 -2.74 -15.64
N THR A 236 15.38 -1.87 -15.20
CA THR A 236 14.92 -1.81 -13.80
C THR A 236 14.08 -3.04 -13.41
N ILE A 237 13.31 -3.63 -14.32
CA ILE A 237 12.37 -4.73 -14.02
C ILE A 237 12.93 -6.12 -14.36
N ASN A 238 14.07 -6.22 -15.03
CA ASN A 238 14.79 -7.46 -15.36
C ASN A 238 15.92 -7.73 -14.35
#